data_6c1bb56bcff1f0b68c42e8325d148176
#
_entry.id   6c1bb56bcff1f0b68c42e8325d148176
#
_cell.length_a   1.000
_cell.length_b   1.000
_cell.length_c   1.000
_cell.angle_alpha   90.00
_cell.angle_beta   90.00
_cell.angle_gamma   90.00
#
_symmetry.space_group_name_H-M   'P 1'
#
loop_
_entity.id
_entity.type
_entity.pdbx_description
1 polymer ?
#
loop_
_entity_poly.entity_id
_entity_poly.type
_entity_poly.pdbx_seq_one_letter_code
_entity_poly.pdbx_strand_id
1 'polypeptide(L)'
;MKIIFTICSNNYLAQAKALGDSLRNTNPDYKFFIGLVDLLSEDIDYEKEIGHPIILSHEIGIPDFDSLWKKFNIIELNTCVKPFYLEYFTEKYSDLTHLMYFDPDTFVFGNLLNIENELSDHKEIILTPHILAPIPLDSKMPDEQTFLNHGTYNLGFIGIKNPKSNLSFFRWWGERTYKIGFDKVAEGLFVDQLWMNLTPIFFENTIVSKNSGLNMGPWNLHERYLSKNQDLKLNVNNKDELIFYHFSNYKFNKPELLASYYDRFSFESRKDLVDLYNDYRNILIENNIEKLSVLKCHY
;
A
#
# COMPACT_ATOMS: atom_id res chain seq x y z
N MET A 1 12.92 8.26 15.52
CA MET A 1 12.33 6.91 15.27
C MET A 1 11.68 6.89 13.90
N LYS A 2 11.73 5.75 13.18
CA LYS A 2 11.06 5.54 11.89
C LYS A 2 10.04 4.43 12.01
N ILE A 3 8.82 4.62 11.47
CA ILE A 3 7.74 3.64 11.52
C ILE A 3 7.20 3.38 10.13
N ILE A 4 6.92 2.12 9.85
CA ILE A 4 6.11 1.66 8.73
C ILE A 4 4.92 0.90 9.30
N PHE A 5 3.77 1.07 8.68
CA PHE A 5 2.59 0.28 9.00
C PHE A 5 1.83 -0.14 7.76
N THR A 6 1.08 -1.21 7.91
CA THR A 6 0.08 -1.66 6.95
C THR A 6 -1.27 -1.77 7.64
N ILE A 7 -2.33 -1.89 6.86
CA ILE A 7 -3.70 -2.08 7.37
C ILE A 7 -4.32 -3.26 6.63
N CYS A 8 -4.91 -4.18 7.37
CA CYS A 8 -5.60 -5.32 6.79
C CYS A 8 -6.70 -5.87 7.71
N SER A 9 -7.53 -6.74 7.15
CA SER A 9 -8.41 -7.66 7.89
C SER A 9 -7.73 -9.02 8.06
N ASN A 10 -8.30 -9.91 8.86
CA ASN A 10 -7.73 -11.22 9.18
C ASN A 10 -7.35 -12.04 7.94
N ASN A 11 -8.16 -11.98 6.89
CA ASN A 11 -7.93 -12.74 5.65
C ASN A 11 -6.75 -12.22 4.78
N TYR A 12 -6.11 -11.10 5.16
CA TYR A 12 -4.94 -10.52 4.48
C TYR A 12 -3.65 -10.60 5.31
N LEU A 13 -3.66 -11.30 6.43
CA LEU A 13 -2.52 -11.42 7.35
C LEU A 13 -1.29 -12.10 6.72
N ALA A 14 -1.47 -13.03 5.78
CA ALA A 14 -0.34 -13.67 5.08
C ALA A 14 0.45 -12.65 4.24
N GLN A 15 -0.26 -11.75 3.56
CA GLN A 15 0.33 -10.66 2.79
C GLN A 15 1.00 -9.64 3.72
N ALA A 16 0.30 -9.20 4.77
CA ALA A 16 0.86 -8.26 5.76
C ALA A 16 2.13 -8.80 6.41
N LYS A 17 2.19 -10.11 6.69
CA LYS A 17 3.40 -10.79 7.18
C LYS A 17 4.51 -10.77 6.13
N ALA A 18 4.22 -11.06 4.86
CA ALA A 18 5.21 -11.03 3.78
C ALA A 18 5.83 -9.63 3.64
N LEU A 19 5.02 -8.58 3.71
CA LEU A 19 5.48 -7.20 3.73
C LEU A 19 6.39 -6.93 4.94
N GLY A 20 5.97 -7.31 6.16
CA GLY A 20 6.73 -7.08 7.37
C GLY A 20 8.08 -7.82 7.37
N ASP A 21 8.11 -9.06 6.89
CA ASP A 21 9.34 -9.85 6.79
C ASP A 21 10.30 -9.26 5.72
N SER A 22 9.76 -8.76 4.59
CA SER A 22 10.57 -8.07 3.57
C SER A 22 11.22 -6.80 4.11
N LEU A 23 10.48 -6.02 4.91
CA LEU A 23 10.98 -4.82 5.57
C LEU A 23 12.03 -5.12 6.63
N ARG A 24 11.83 -6.17 7.43
CA ARG A 24 12.81 -6.61 8.43
C ARG A 24 14.16 -6.94 7.80
N ASN A 25 14.14 -7.54 6.61
CA ASN A 25 15.34 -7.94 5.88
C ASN A 25 16.02 -6.77 5.17
N THR A 26 15.27 -5.81 4.63
CA THR A 26 15.81 -4.73 3.79
C THR A 26 15.99 -3.41 4.53
N ASN A 27 15.18 -3.15 5.57
CA ASN A 27 15.09 -1.86 6.28
C ASN A 27 14.92 -2.07 7.79
N PRO A 28 15.88 -2.70 8.49
CA PRO A 28 15.76 -3.09 9.91
C PRO A 28 15.72 -1.90 10.89
N ASP A 29 16.01 -0.69 10.43
CA ASP A 29 15.92 0.55 11.20
C ASP A 29 14.50 1.10 11.34
N TYR A 30 13.54 0.53 10.58
CA TYR A 30 12.13 0.83 10.73
C TYR A 30 11.42 -0.15 11.66
N LYS A 31 10.55 0.38 12.52
CA LYS A 31 9.58 -0.43 13.26
C LYS A 31 8.36 -0.66 12.39
N PHE A 32 7.98 -1.93 12.21
CA PHE A 32 6.81 -2.29 11.43
C PHE A 32 5.63 -2.67 12.33
N PHE A 33 4.42 -2.24 11.97
CA PHE A 33 3.16 -2.53 12.66
C PHE A 33 2.07 -2.93 11.67
N ILE A 34 1.19 -3.83 12.10
CA ILE A 34 -0.03 -4.21 11.38
C ILE A 34 -1.22 -3.56 12.08
N GLY A 35 -1.91 -2.66 11.39
CA GLY A 35 -3.23 -2.16 11.78
C GLY A 35 -4.28 -3.19 11.39
N LEU A 36 -4.92 -3.80 12.37
CA LEU A 36 -5.96 -4.79 12.11
C LEU A 36 -7.35 -4.14 12.16
N VAL A 37 -8.02 -4.13 11.01
CA VAL A 37 -9.42 -3.70 10.87
C VAL A 37 -10.31 -4.92 11.02
N ASP A 38 -10.27 -5.50 12.19
CA ASP A 38 -11.00 -6.71 12.53
C ASP A 38 -10.92 -6.93 14.05
N LEU A 39 -11.63 -7.93 14.55
CA LEU A 39 -11.39 -8.50 15.88
C LEU A 39 -10.36 -9.63 15.77
N LEU A 40 -9.64 -9.87 16.86
CA LEU A 40 -8.75 -11.03 16.94
C LEU A 40 -9.58 -12.32 16.79
N SER A 41 -9.13 -13.20 15.91
CA SER A 41 -9.71 -14.53 15.74
C SER A 41 -9.12 -15.49 16.78
N GLU A 42 -9.96 -16.36 17.33
CA GLU A 42 -9.51 -17.45 18.21
C GLU A 42 -8.81 -18.59 17.44
N ASP A 43 -8.90 -18.60 16.11
CA ASP A 43 -8.39 -19.64 15.24
C ASP A 43 -6.88 -19.54 14.97
N ILE A 44 -6.23 -18.43 15.37
CA ILE A 44 -4.79 -18.21 15.15
C ILE A 44 -4.09 -17.65 16.38
N ASP A 45 -2.83 -18.03 16.53
CA ASP A 45 -1.88 -17.42 17.46
C ASP A 45 -1.10 -16.32 16.71
N TYR A 46 -1.51 -15.06 16.91
CA TYR A 46 -0.93 -13.91 16.20
C TYR A 46 0.56 -13.72 16.47
N GLU A 47 1.01 -13.97 17.70
CA GLU A 47 2.42 -13.84 18.06
C GLU A 47 3.26 -14.87 17.32
N LYS A 48 2.82 -16.11 17.31
CA LYS A 48 3.54 -17.22 16.69
C LYS A 48 3.42 -17.24 15.15
N GLU A 49 2.20 -17.01 14.62
CA GLU A 49 1.93 -17.18 13.19
C GLU A 49 2.26 -15.92 12.39
N ILE A 50 2.07 -14.76 12.96
CA ILE A 50 2.34 -13.47 12.28
C ILE A 50 3.68 -12.88 12.69
N GLY A 51 3.99 -12.82 13.99
CA GLY A 51 5.29 -12.40 14.51
C GLY A 51 5.60 -10.91 14.29
N HIS A 52 4.57 -10.10 14.05
CA HIS A 52 4.64 -8.65 13.97
C HIS A 52 3.64 -8.00 14.92
N PRO A 53 3.94 -6.83 15.52
CA PRO A 53 3.03 -6.12 16.40
C PRO A 53 1.73 -5.75 15.69
N ILE A 54 0.59 -6.06 16.32
CA ILE A 54 -0.74 -5.74 15.83
C ILE A 54 -1.33 -4.62 16.67
N ILE A 55 -2.01 -3.69 16.02
CA ILE A 55 -2.77 -2.60 16.64
C ILE A 55 -4.19 -2.64 16.10
N LEU A 56 -5.16 -2.79 16.99
CA LEU A 56 -6.57 -2.92 16.60
C LEU A 56 -7.17 -1.55 16.27
N SER A 57 -7.91 -1.45 15.18
CA SER A 57 -8.47 -0.18 14.71
C SER A 57 -9.44 0.47 15.68
N HIS A 58 -10.17 -0.32 16.49
CA HIS A 58 -11.07 0.21 17.51
C HIS A 58 -10.34 0.75 18.76
N GLU A 59 -9.01 0.54 18.88
CA GLU A 59 -8.20 1.01 20.01
C GLU A 59 -7.42 2.30 19.71
N ILE A 60 -7.42 2.79 18.46
CA ILE A 60 -6.62 3.98 18.08
C ILE A 60 -7.38 5.30 18.22
N GLY A 61 -8.56 5.30 18.85
CA GLY A 61 -9.30 6.53 19.14
C GLY A 61 -10.12 7.08 17.97
N ILE A 62 -10.49 6.25 16.99
CA ILE A 62 -11.40 6.66 15.90
C ILE A 62 -12.78 6.95 16.51
N PRO A 63 -13.35 8.16 16.31
CA PRO A 63 -14.66 8.49 16.85
C PRO A 63 -15.75 7.53 16.36
N ASP A 64 -16.58 7.03 17.28
CA ASP A 64 -17.74 6.17 16.98
C ASP A 64 -17.43 5.07 15.93
N PHE A 65 -16.38 4.29 16.19
CA PHE A 65 -15.93 3.22 15.29
C PHE A 65 -17.06 2.22 14.99
N ASP A 66 -17.96 1.99 15.95
CA ASP A 66 -19.11 1.11 15.77
C ASP A 66 -20.09 1.57 14.68
N SER A 67 -20.20 2.87 14.46
CA SER A 67 -20.99 3.42 13.36
C SER A 67 -20.24 3.29 12.02
N LEU A 68 -18.91 3.34 12.03
CA LEU A 68 -18.12 3.23 10.80
C LEU A 68 -18.22 1.84 10.16
N TRP A 69 -18.02 0.77 10.93
CA TRP A 69 -18.08 -0.57 10.36
C TRP A 69 -19.50 -0.98 9.92
N LYS A 70 -20.53 -0.34 10.44
CA LYS A 70 -21.91 -0.52 9.96
C LYS A 70 -22.19 0.25 8.67
N LYS A 71 -21.42 1.31 8.42
CA LYS A 71 -21.59 2.23 7.29
C LYS A 71 -20.83 1.76 6.05
N PHE A 72 -19.64 1.22 6.23
CA PHE A 72 -18.69 0.87 5.18
C PHE A 72 -18.59 -0.65 4.99
N ASN A 73 -18.38 -1.08 3.76
CA ASN A 73 -17.91 -2.45 3.53
C ASN A 73 -16.44 -2.58 3.99
N ILE A 74 -15.93 -3.82 4.03
CA ILE A 74 -14.60 -4.09 4.58
C ILE A 74 -13.46 -3.37 3.81
N ILE A 75 -13.59 -3.15 2.51
CA ILE A 75 -12.59 -2.44 1.71
C ILE A 75 -12.63 -0.95 2.07
N GLU A 76 -13.81 -0.36 2.08
CA GLU A 76 -14.04 1.03 2.46
C GLU A 76 -13.56 1.30 3.89
N LEU A 77 -13.80 0.36 4.81
CA LEU A 77 -13.37 0.48 6.19
C LEU A 77 -11.84 0.41 6.33
N ASN A 78 -11.17 -0.55 5.67
CA ASN A 78 -9.71 -0.65 5.67
C ASN A 78 -9.03 0.61 5.14
N THR A 79 -9.60 1.24 4.12
CA THR A 79 -9.06 2.48 3.55
C THR A 79 -9.42 3.71 4.39
N CYS A 80 -10.62 3.74 4.96
CA CYS A 80 -11.10 4.84 5.81
C CYS A 80 -10.19 5.10 7.01
N VAL A 81 -9.68 4.05 7.66
CA VAL A 81 -8.92 4.19 8.92
C VAL A 81 -7.47 4.64 8.71
N LYS A 82 -6.95 4.65 7.49
CA LYS A 82 -5.54 4.97 7.17
C LYS A 82 -5.07 6.30 7.76
N PRO A 83 -5.75 7.46 7.57
CA PRO A 83 -5.33 8.73 8.15
C PRO A 83 -5.39 8.75 9.68
N PHE A 84 -6.25 7.95 10.31
CA PHE A 84 -6.32 7.85 11.77
C PHE A 84 -5.12 7.09 12.34
N TYR A 85 -4.60 6.08 11.65
CA TYR A 85 -3.34 5.45 12.02
C TYR A 85 -2.15 6.41 11.90
N LEU A 86 -2.11 7.26 10.87
CA LEU A 86 -1.07 8.29 10.74
C LEU A 86 -1.10 9.26 11.93
N GLU A 87 -2.28 9.75 12.32
CA GLU A 87 -2.45 10.62 13.47
C GLU A 87 -2.08 9.89 14.78
N TYR A 88 -2.58 8.66 15.00
CA TYR A 88 -2.27 7.84 16.16
C TYR A 88 -0.76 7.64 16.37
N PHE A 89 -0.03 7.21 15.36
CA PHE A 89 1.43 7.03 15.47
C PHE A 89 2.14 8.35 15.77
N THR A 90 1.69 9.45 15.16
CA THR A 90 2.25 10.78 15.35
C THR A 90 2.08 11.28 16.78
N GLU A 91 0.92 11.03 17.38
CA GLU A 91 0.63 11.43 18.76
C GLU A 91 1.30 10.51 19.77
N LYS A 92 1.36 9.21 19.49
CA LYS A 92 1.95 8.21 20.39
C LYS A 92 3.47 8.30 20.51
N TYR A 93 4.18 8.66 19.42
CA TYR A 93 5.64 8.64 19.38
C TYR A 93 6.21 10.05 19.14
N SER A 94 6.69 10.67 20.20
CA SER A 94 7.14 12.07 20.17
C SER A 94 8.42 12.32 19.35
N ASP A 95 9.24 11.30 19.15
CA ASP A 95 10.50 11.31 18.38
C ASP A 95 10.37 10.74 16.97
N LEU A 96 9.12 10.59 16.46
CA LEU A 96 8.85 10.06 15.14
C LEU A 96 9.31 11.03 14.04
N THR A 97 10.23 10.58 13.19
CA THR A 97 10.81 11.38 12.10
C THR A 97 10.27 10.99 10.72
N HIS A 98 9.99 9.70 10.52
CA HIS A 98 9.44 9.17 9.27
C HIS A 98 8.31 8.19 9.58
N LEU A 99 7.22 8.33 8.84
CA LEU A 99 6.05 7.48 8.92
C LEU A 99 5.60 7.11 7.51
N MET A 100 5.54 5.81 7.20
CA MET A 100 5.16 5.33 5.89
C MET A 100 4.06 4.28 6.00
N TYR A 101 3.15 4.30 5.05
CA TYR A 101 2.13 3.28 4.87
C TYR A 101 2.41 2.49 3.60
N PHE A 102 2.21 1.19 3.67
CA PHE A 102 2.19 0.29 2.51
C PHE A 102 0.95 -0.60 2.58
N ASP A 103 0.30 -0.83 1.44
CA ASP A 103 -0.75 -1.83 1.35
C ASP A 103 -0.19 -3.24 1.65
N PRO A 104 -0.99 -4.14 2.26
CA PRO A 104 -0.48 -5.43 2.74
C PRO A 104 0.04 -6.35 1.62
N ASP A 105 -0.44 -6.19 0.39
CA ASP A 105 0.00 -6.93 -0.78
C ASP A 105 1.19 -6.28 -1.52
N THR A 106 1.98 -5.48 -0.80
CA THR A 106 3.26 -4.92 -1.26
C THR A 106 4.43 -5.77 -0.74
N PHE A 107 5.50 -5.87 -1.51
CA PHE A 107 6.77 -6.49 -1.09
C PHE A 107 7.93 -5.56 -1.37
N VAL A 108 8.82 -5.39 -0.37
CA VAL A 108 9.95 -4.46 -0.43
C VAL A 108 11.23 -5.23 -0.77
N PHE A 109 11.91 -4.80 -1.84
CA PHE A 109 13.13 -5.41 -2.37
C PHE A 109 14.37 -4.57 -2.08
N GLY A 110 14.22 -3.25 -1.99
CA GLY A 110 15.32 -2.30 -1.88
C GLY A 110 15.30 -1.48 -0.59
N ASN A 111 16.31 -0.62 -0.45
CA ASN A 111 16.45 0.26 0.71
C ASN A 111 15.57 1.51 0.54
N LEU A 112 14.77 1.83 1.56
CA LEU A 112 13.86 2.99 1.59
C LEU A 112 14.59 4.34 1.72
N LEU A 113 15.93 4.34 1.86
CA LEU A 113 16.73 5.55 1.82
C LEU A 113 16.49 6.35 0.53
N ASN A 114 16.16 5.66 -0.58
CA ASN A 114 15.77 6.32 -1.83
C ASN A 114 14.53 7.22 -1.65
N ILE A 115 13.56 6.79 -0.84
CA ILE A 115 12.37 7.58 -0.50
C ILE A 115 12.74 8.72 0.45
N GLU A 116 13.55 8.41 1.48
CA GLU A 116 13.99 9.42 2.45
C GLU A 116 14.75 10.57 1.77
N ASN A 117 15.55 10.26 0.73
CA ASN A 117 16.33 11.25 -0.03
C ASN A 117 15.46 12.14 -0.93
N GLU A 118 14.27 11.69 -1.34
CA GLU A 118 13.30 12.54 -2.04
C GLU A 118 12.57 13.49 -1.08
N LEU A 119 12.46 13.12 0.21
CA LEU A 119 11.85 13.93 1.24
C LEU A 119 12.84 14.98 1.78
N SER A 120 12.35 16.18 2.07
CA SER A 120 13.14 17.29 2.63
C SER A 120 12.30 18.05 3.65
N ASP A 121 12.86 19.09 4.27
CA ASP A 121 12.11 19.93 5.21
C ASP A 121 11.06 20.82 4.51
N HIS A 122 11.08 20.89 3.17
CA HIS A 122 10.09 21.61 2.37
C HIS A 122 9.19 20.66 1.56
N LYS A 123 9.52 19.35 1.53
CA LYS A 123 8.79 18.31 0.83
C LYS A 123 8.67 17.10 1.74
N GLU A 124 7.65 17.15 2.59
CA GLU A 124 7.47 16.19 3.69
C GLU A 124 6.47 15.07 3.39
N ILE A 125 5.63 15.24 2.36
CA ILE A 125 4.65 14.23 1.92
C ILE A 125 5.08 13.72 0.55
N ILE A 126 5.28 12.41 0.40
CA ILE A 126 5.60 11.78 -0.90
C ILE A 126 4.46 10.89 -1.38
N LEU A 127 4.04 11.12 -2.62
CA LEU A 127 3.04 10.34 -3.33
C LEU A 127 3.66 9.68 -4.57
N THR A 128 3.16 8.50 -4.93
CA THR A 128 3.54 7.79 -6.16
C THR A 128 2.37 7.80 -7.15
N PRO A 129 2.56 8.32 -8.38
CA PRO A 129 1.51 8.24 -9.40
C PRO A 129 1.33 6.80 -9.87
N HIS A 130 0.13 6.46 -10.33
CA HIS A 130 -0.10 5.16 -10.96
C HIS A 130 0.79 4.97 -12.19
N ILE A 131 0.88 5.99 -13.02
CA ILE A 131 1.62 5.98 -14.28
C ILE A 131 2.47 7.25 -14.42
N LEU A 132 3.58 7.15 -15.15
CA LEU A 132 4.50 8.25 -15.47
C LEU A 132 4.52 8.53 -16.98
N ALA A 133 3.98 7.62 -17.80
CA ALA A 133 3.89 7.75 -19.25
C ALA A 133 2.48 7.45 -19.76
N PRO A 134 2.07 8.04 -20.90
CA PRO A 134 0.76 7.77 -21.50
C PRO A 134 0.56 6.30 -21.85
N ILE A 135 -0.69 5.84 -21.75
CA ILE A 135 -1.10 4.48 -22.12
C ILE A 135 -1.66 4.48 -23.56
N PRO A 136 -1.34 3.47 -24.39
CA PRO A 136 -1.93 3.34 -25.72
C PRO A 136 -3.46 3.24 -25.67
N LEU A 137 -4.15 3.97 -26.55
CA LEU A 137 -5.62 3.91 -26.71
C LEU A 137 -6.01 2.70 -27.59
N ASP A 138 -5.89 1.50 -27.01
CA ASP A 138 -6.07 0.21 -27.72
C ASP A 138 -7.18 -0.66 -27.09
N SER A 139 -8.06 -0.07 -26.31
CA SER A 139 -9.19 -0.72 -25.63
C SER A 139 -8.81 -1.80 -24.61
N LYS A 140 -7.53 -1.85 -24.17
CA LYS A 140 -7.07 -2.76 -23.11
C LYS A 140 -7.01 -2.05 -21.76
N MET A 141 -7.23 -2.82 -20.70
CA MET A 141 -7.20 -2.31 -19.33
C MET A 141 -5.87 -2.64 -18.63
N PRO A 142 -5.35 -1.70 -17.80
CA PRO A 142 -5.90 -0.38 -17.52
C PRO A 142 -5.67 0.60 -18.67
N ASP A 143 -6.49 1.64 -18.68
CA ASP A 143 -6.34 2.84 -19.50
C ASP A 143 -6.20 4.09 -18.61
N GLU A 144 -5.97 5.25 -19.20
CA GLU A 144 -5.86 6.51 -18.45
C GLU A 144 -7.17 6.91 -17.76
N GLN A 145 -8.32 6.57 -18.34
CA GLN A 145 -9.63 6.85 -17.75
C GLN A 145 -9.81 6.12 -16.42
N THR A 146 -9.22 4.93 -16.28
CA THR A 146 -9.18 4.21 -15.02
C THR A 146 -8.60 5.09 -13.90
N PHE A 147 -7.48 5.77 -14.15
CA PHE A 147 -6.81 6.59 -13.11
C PHE A 147 -7.47 7.95 -12.92
N LEU A 148 -8.12 8.51 -13.93
CA LEU A 148 -8.96 9.70 -13.76
C LEU A 148 -10.17 9.42 -12.86
N ASN A 149 -10.73 8.22 -12.94
CA ASN A 149 -11.88 7.81 -12.14
C ASN A 149 -11.51 7.38 -10.72
N HIS A 150 -10.37 6.70 -10.54
CA HIS A 150 -9.99 6.09 -9.25
C HIS A 150 -8.90 6.85 -8.51
N GLY A 151 -8.28 7.85 -9.12
CA GLY A 151 -7.18 8.65 -8.57
C GLY A 151 -5.89 8.50 -9.36
N THR A 152 -5.16 9.59 -9.51
CA THR A 152 -3.88 9.64 -10.25
C THR A 152 -2.72 9.08 -9.44
N TYR A 153 -2.84 9.07 -8.10
CA TYR A 153 -1.86 8.52 -7.16
C TYR A 153 -2.34 7.20 -6.60
N ASN A 154 -1.44 6.22 -6.51
CA ASN A 154 -1.75 4.94 -5.87
C ASN A 154 -1.47 4.99 -4.38
N LEU A 155 -2.51 4.87 -3.57
CA LEU A 155 -2.45 4.94 -2.11
C LEU A 155 -2.13 3.61 -1.43
N GLY A 156 -1.68 2.63 -2.19
CA GLY A 156 -0.94 1.50 -1.64
C GLY A 156 0.41 1.92 -1.05
N PHE A 157 0.78 3.20 -1.21
CA PHE A 157 1.94 3.80 -0.56
C PHE A 157 1.73 5.30 -0.31
N ILE A 158 2.13 5.75 0.86
CA ILE A 158 2.37 7.15 1.19
C ILE A 158 3.50 7.25 2.21
N GLY A 159 4.42 8.20 2.03
CA GLY A 159 5.50 8.47 2.97
C GLY A 159 5.45 9.89 3.52
N ILE A 160 5.73 10.02 4.82
CA ILE A 160 5.68 11.29 5.55
C ILE A 160 6.99 11.48 6.32
N LYS A 161 7.67 12.59 6.08
CA LYS A 161 8.73 13.12 6.94
C LYS A 161 8.11 14.11 7.93
N ASN A 162 8.65 14.19 9.17
CA ASN A 162 8.15 15.08 10.21
C ASN A 162 6.62 14.98 10.42
N PRO A 163 6.06 13.83 10.81
CA PRO A 163 4.61 13.63 10.86
C PRO A 163 3.86 14.68 11.71
N LYS A 164 4.51 15.25 12.75
CA LYS A 164 3.91 16.29 13.60
C LYS A 164 3.53 17.56 12.83
N SER A 165 4.33 17.96 11.84
CA SER A 165 4.00 19.14 11.00
C SER A 165 2.85 18.86 10.05
N ASN A 166 2.48 17.61 9.85
CA ASN A 166 1.49 17.15 8.89
C ASN A 166 0.12 16.74 9.51
N LEU A 167 -0.13 17.05 10.79
CA LEU A 167 -1.40 16.72 11.45
C LEU A 167 -2.62 17.34 10.76
N SER A 168 -2.51 18.54 10.19
CA SER A 168 -3.59 19.18 9.43
C SER A 168 -3.95 18.39 8.18
N PHE A 169 -2.97 17.78 7.51
CA PHE A 169 -3.19 16.88 6.38
C PHE A 169 -3.92 15.61 6.82
N PHE A 170 -3.49 14.96 7.90
CA PHE A 170 -4.13 13.73 8.38
C PHE A 170 -5.58 13.98 8.79
N ARG A 171 -5.87 15.08 9.49
CA ARG A 171 -7.22 15.47 9.90
C ARG A 171 -8.11 15.84 8.73
N TRP A 172 -7.58 16.60 7.77
CA TRP A 172 -8.29 16.89 6.53
C TRP A 172 -8.69 15.61 5.78
N TRP A 173 -7.76 14.68 5.62
CA TRP A 173 -8.00 13.41 4.93
C TRP A 173 -8.93 12.51 5.74
N GLY A 174 -8.70 12.38 7.03
CA GLY A 174 -9.54 11.60 7.95
C GLY A 174 -11.00 12.05 7.97
N GLU A 175 -11.25 13.36 7.93
CA GLU A 175 -12.63 13.85 7.87
C GLU A 175 -13.35 13.40 6.57
N ARG A 176 -12.64 13.36 5.43
CA ARG A 176 -13.22 12.92 4.14
C ARG A 176 -13.47 11.43 4.14
N THR A 177 -12.47 10.64 4.50
CA THR A 177 -12.64 9.18 4.55
C THR A 177 -13.70 8.77 5.55
N TYR A 178 -13.78 9.41 6.72
CA TYR A 178 -14.82 9.16 7.73
C TYR A 178 -16.23 9.45 7.21
N LYS A 179 -16.41 10.60 6.56
CA LYS A 179 -17.74 11.06 6.13
C LYS A 179 -18.18 10.45 4.80
N ILE A 180 -17.29 10.36 3.84
CA ILE A 180 -17.59 10.04 2.44
C ILE A 180 -16.51 9.17 1.77
N GLY A 181 -15.90 8.24 2.53
CA GLY A 181 -14.89 7.28 2.02
C GLY A 181 -15.51 6.07 1.29
N PHE A 182 -16.53 6.29 0.47
CA PHE A 182 -17.22 5.24 -0.29
C PHE A 182 -16.52 4.90 -1.61
N ASP A 183 -16.70 3.68 -2.07
CA ASP A 183 -16.45 3.28 -3.45
C ASP A 183 -17.69 3.56 -4.31
N LYS A 184 -17.77 4.79 -4.82
CA LYS A 184 -18.88 5.27 -5.64
C LYS A 184 -18.35 6.17 -6.76
N VAL A 185 -17.64 5.57 -7.69
CA VAL A 185 -16.98 6.27 -8.80
C VAL A 185 -17.95 7.15 -9.60
N ALA A 186 -19.18 6.70 -9.81
CA ALA A 186 -20.21 7.48 -10.50
C ALA A 186 -20.61 8.78 -9.75
N GLU A 187 -20.34 8.85 -8.44
CA GLU A 187 -20.57 10.03 -7.58
C GLU A 187 -19.29 10.86 -7.38
N GLY A 188 -18.17 10.50 -8.05
CA GLY A 188 -16.87 11.15 -7.87
C GLY A 188 -16.19 10.79 -6.55
N LEU A 189 -16.45 9.60 -6.00
CA LEU A 189 -15.86 9.08 -4.78
C LEU A 189 -15.14 7.77 -5.05
N PHE A 190 -13.92 7.66 -4.57
CA PHE A 190 -13.18 6.41 -4.55
C PHE A 190 -12.32 6.33 -3.30
N VAL A 191 -12.89 5.71 -2.28
CA VAL A 191 -12.33 5.43 -0.95
C VAL A 191 -11.43 6.56 -0.41
N ASP A 192 -10.24 6.27 0.02
CA ASP A 192 -9.24 7.21 0.53
C ASP A 192 -8.41 7.86 -0.60
N GLN A 193 -8.30 7.18 -1.75
CA GLN A 193 -7.32 7.45 -2.80
C GLN A 193 -7.65 8.68 -3.64
N LEU A 194 -8.90 8.87 -4.06
CA LEU A 194 -9.27 9.97 -4.98
C LEU A 194 -9.02 11.36 -4.36
N TRP A 195 -9.08 11.46 -3.04
CA TRP A 195 -8.79 12.70 -2.31
C TRP A 195 -7.35 13.17 -2.50
N MET A 196 -6.42 12.24 -2.76
CA MET A 196 -5.01 12.58 -2.93
C MET A 196 -4.72 13.40 -4.18
N ASN A 197 -5.64 13.43 -5.16
CA ASN A 197 -5.51 14.35 -6.31
C ASN A 197 -5.47 15.82 -5.87
N LEU A 198 -6.06 16.16 -4.73
CA LEU A 198 -6.07 17.51 -4.16
C LEU A 198 -4.86 17.80 -3.25
N THR A 199 -4.14 16.76 -2.81
CA THR A 199 -3.06 16.94 -1.84
C THR A 199 -1.96 17.86 -2.31
N PRO A 200 -1.42 17.79 -3.55
CA PRO A 200 -0.38 18.73 -4.00
C PRO A 200 -0.88 20.16 -4.15
N ILE A 201 -2.19 20.37 -4.21
CA ILE A 201 -2.82 21.71 -4.31
C ILE A 201 -2.98 22.33 -2.92
N PHE A 202 -3.39 21.53 -1.93
CA PHE A 202 -3.71 22.03 -0.59
C PHE A 202 -2.51 22.00 0.36
N PHE A 203 -1.54 21.13 0.10
CA PHE A 203 -0.36 20.91 0.93
C PHE A 203 0.90 21.01 0.06
N GLU A 204 1.45 22.23 -0.01
CA GLU A 204 2.59 22.60 -0.87
C GLU A 204 3.86 21.80 -0.57
N ASN A 205 3.98 21.23 0.65
CA ASN A 205 5.05 20.35 1.06
C ASN A 205 4.93 18.93 0.50
N THR A 206 4.07 18.71 -0.49
CA THR A 206 3.94 17.44 -1.22
C THR A 206 4.94 17.34 -2.37
N ILE A 207 5.54 16.17 -2.52
CA ILE A 207 6.32 15.76 -3.70
C ILE A 207 5.65 14.57 -4.38
N VAL A 208 5.64 14.59 -5.70
CA VAL A 208 5.21 13.47 -6.54
C VAL A 208 6.46 12.80 -7.11
N SER A 209 6.76 11.59 -6.61
CA SER A 209 7.93 10.86 -7.05
C SER A 209 7.82 10.42 -8.51
N LYS A 210 8.93 10.56 -9.23
CA LYS A 210 9.08 10.04 -10.60
C LYS A 210 10.05 8.85 -10.69
N ASN A 211 10.42 8.29 -9.56
CA ASN A 211 11.27 7.11 -9.49
C ASN A 211 10.48 5.86 -9.91
N SER A 212 10.87 5.24 -11.01
CA SER A 212 10.17 4.07 -11.56
C SER A 212 10.31 2.81 -10.70
N GLY A 213 11.28 2.77 -9.78
CA GLY A 213 11.47 1.69 -8.82
C GLY A 213 10.49 1.72 -7.62
N LEU A 214 9.70 2.80 -7.47
CA LEU A 214 8.71 2.92 -6.43
C LEU A 214 7.33 2.54 -6.95
N ASN A 215 6.61 1.73 -6.19
CA ASN A 215 5.23 1.34 -6.45
C ASN A 215 5.01 0.78 -7.87
N MET A 216 5.94 -0.12 -8.30
CA MET A 216 5.71 -0.89 -9.51
C MET A 216 4.56 -1.87 -9.25
N GLY A 217 3.63 -1.99 -10.19
CA GLY A 217 2.47 -2.85 -10.07
C GLY A 217 1.81 -3.13 -11.42
N PRO A 218 0.73 -3.91 -11.47
CA PRO A 218 0.09 -4.32 -12.72
C PRO A 218 -0.37 -3.17 -13.62
N TRP A 219 -0.62 -1.99 -13.06
CA TRP A 219 -1.14 -0.82 -13.76
C TRP A 219 -0.07 -0.04 -14.55
N ASN A 220 1.22 -0.17 -14.25
CA ASN A 220 2.29 0.58 -14.91
C ASN A 220 3.26 -0.29 -15.72
N LEU A 221 2.84 -1.51 -16.07
CA LEU A 221 3.67 -2.44 -16.83
C LEU A 221 3.89 -2.02 -18.30
N HIS A 222 3.15 -1.05 -18.83
CA HIS A 222 3.39 -0.50 -20.17
C HIS A 222 4.66 0.36 -20.23
N GLU A 223 5.11 0.88 -19.09
CA GLU A 223 6.26 1.77 -18.96
C GLU A 223 7.40 1.20 -18.12
N ARG A 224 7.21 0.07 -17.42
CA ARG A 224 8.18 -0.49 -16.46
C ARG A 224 8.49 -1.94 -16.77
N TYR A 225 9.77 -2.25 -16.98
CA TYR A 225 10.28 -3.59 -17.26
C TYR A 225 11.33 -3.95 -16.23
N LEU A 226 11.29 -5.20 -15.72
CA LEU A 226 12.28 -5.71 -14.79
C LEU A 226 13.49 -6.26 -15.51
N SER A 227 14.65 -6.04 -14.91
CA SER A 227 15.92 -6.65 -15.27
C SER A 227 16.74 -6.92 -14.01
N LYS A 228 17.73 -7.79 -14.11
CA LYS A 228 18.72 -7.98 -13.03
C LYS A 228 20.01 -7.24 -13.41
N ASN A 229 20.59 -6.51 -12.48
CA ASN A 229 21.90 -5.90 -12.64
C ASN A 229 23.03 -6.93 -12.40
N GLN A 230 24.30 -6.48 -12.45
CA GLN A 230 25.46 -7.34 -12.24
C GLN A 230 25.49 -7.99 -10.84
N ASP A 231 24.90 -7.33 -9.83
CA ASP A 231 24.80 -7.82 -8.46
C ASP A 231 23.52 -8.65 -8.23
N LEU A 232 22.82 -9.05 -9.28
CA LEU A 232 21.55 -9.79 -9.28
C LEU A 232 20.37 -9.05 -8.63
N LYS A 233 20.52 -7.75 -8.34
CA LYS A 233 19.42 -6.92 -7.85
C LYS A 233 18.44 -6.59 -8.97
N LEU A 234 17.16 -6.48 -8.61
CA LEU A 234 16.10 -6.10 -9.53
C LEU A 234 16.17 -4.61 -9.86
N ASN A 235 16.17 -4.29 -11.13
CA ASN A 235 16.12 -2.93 -11.65
C ASN A 235 14.90 -2.76 -12.56
N VAL A 236 14.39 -1.54 -12.58
CA VAL A 236 13.32 -1.10 -13.48
C VAL A 236 13.96 -0.30 -14.63
N ASN A 237 13.65 -0.69 -15.87
CA ASN A 237 14.11 -0.04 -17.10
C ASN A 237 15.66 0.07 -17.21
N ASN A 238 16.42 -0.82 -16.59
CA ASN A 238 17.88 -0.78 -16.45
C ASN A 238 18.42 0.53 -15.83
N LYS A 239 17.60 1.24 -15.07
CA LYS A 239 17.93 2.56 -14.52
C LYS A 239 17.74 2.62 -13.00
N ASP A 240 16.52 2.45 -12.51
CA ASP A 240 16.18 2.61 -11.11
C ASP A 240 16.17 1.24 -10.43
N GLU A 241 16.70 1.11 -9.20
CA GLU A 241 16.54 -0.10 -8.38
C GLU A 241 15.07 -0.31 -8.07
N LEU A 242 14.56 -1.55 -8.18
CA LEU A 242 13.22 -1.88 -7.69
C LEU A 242 13.20 -1.79 -6.16
N ILE A 243 12.53 -0.78 -5.64
CA ILE A 243 12.40 -0.60 -4.19
C ILE A 243 11.24 -1.42 -3.64
N PHE A 244 10.06 -1.33 -4.26
CA PHE A 244 8.93 -2.18 -3.90
C PHE A 244 7.98 -2.42 -5.07
N TYR A 245 7.38 -3.62 -5.05
CA TYR A 245 6.36 -4.06 -5.99
C TYR A 245 5.04 -4.25 -5.23
N HIS A 246 3.94 -3.78 -5.81
CA HIS A 246 2.59 -3.92 -5.28
C HIS A 246 1.84 -4.97 -6.09
N PHE A 247 1.59 -6.14 -5.51
CA PHE A 247 0.91 -7.28 -6.13
C PHE A 247 -0.62 -7.10 -6.15
N SER A 248 -1.06 -5.89 -6.47
CA SER A 248 -2.48 -5.53 -6.45
C SER A 248 -3.31 -6.49 -7.28
N ASN A 249 -4.40 -6.98 -6.68
CA ASN A 249 -5.31 -7.95 -7.29
C ASN A 249 -4.70 -9.29 -7.70
N TYR A 250 -3.50 -9.61 -7.24
CA TYR A 250 -2.96 -10.96 -7.36
C TYR A 250 -3.78 -11.95 -6.53
N LYS A 251 -4.09 -13.09 -7.11
CA LYS A 251 -4.83 -14.18 -6.43
C LYS A 251 -3.95 -15.42 -6.40
N PHE A 252 -3.53 -15.85 -5.20
CA PHE A 252 -2.65 -17.00 -5.03
C PHE A 252 -3.23 -18.31 -5.58
N ASN A 253 -4.57 -18.43 -5.64
CA ASN A 253 -5.29 -19.58 -6.19
C ASN A 253 -5.57 -19.47 -7.71
N LYS A 254 -5.11 -18.38 -8.36
CA LYS A 254 -5.12 -18.17 -9.82
C LYS A 254 -3.74 -17.68 -10.27
N PRO A 255 -2.68 -18.49 -10.05
CA PRO A 255 -1.30 -18.05 -10.25
C PRO A 255 -0.95 -17.75 -11.72
N GLU A 256 -1.81 -18.14 -12.66
CA GLU A 256 -1.68 -17.84 -14.09
C GLU A 256 -2.01 -16.38 -14.45
N LEU A 257 -2.64 -15.62 -13.53
CA LEU A 257 -3.04 -14.24 -13.76
C LEU A 257 -2.11 -13.26 -13.05
N LEU A 258 -1.63 -12.23 -13.76
CA LEU A 258 -0.89 -11.10 -13.17
C LEU A 258 -1.77 -10.28 -12.24
N ALA A 259 -2.97 -9.97 -12.68
CA ALA A 259 -3.99 -9.27 -11.90
C ALA A 259 -5.38 -9.61 -12.44
N SER A 260 -6.39 -9.65 -11.57
CA SER A 260 -7.73 -10.09 -11.97
C SER A 260 -8.54 -9.06 -12.76
N TYR A 261 -8.13 -7.77 -12.75
CA TYR A 261 -8.89 -6.67 -13.37
C TYR A 261 -8.29 -6.16 -14.69
N TYR A 262 -7.05 -6.59 -15.01
CA TYR A 262 -6.32 -6.05 -16.14
C TYR A 262 -6.05 -7.14 -17.17
N ASP A 263 -6.24 -6.81 -18.45
CA ASP A 263 -6.06 -7.72 -19.58
C ASP A 263 -4.92 -7.30 -20.54
N ARG A 264 -4.28 -6.16 -20.25
CA ARG A 264 -3.22 -5.60 -21.09
C ARG A 264 -2.00 -6.51 -21.18
N PHE A 265 -1.65 -7.19 -20.09
CA PHE A 265 -0.45 -8.01 -19.98
C PHE A 265 -0.75 -9.39 -19.38
N SER A 266 0.00 -10.38 -19.86
CA SER A 266 0.03 -11.74 -19.33
C SER A 266 1.47 -12.16 -19.05
N PHE A 267 1.70 -13.27 -18.36
CA PHE A 267 3.03 -13.84 -18.18
C PHE A 267 3.72 -14.23 -19.50
N GLU A 268 2.97 -14.48 -20.56
CA GLU A 268 3.53 -14.72 -21.90
C GLU A 268 4.19 -13.44 -22.47
N SER A 269 3.54 -12.29 -22.28
CA SER A 269 4.04 -10.98 -22.74
C SER A 269 5.02 -10.33 -21.78
N ARG A 270 5.00 -10.72 -20.48
CA ARG A 270 5.83 -10.16 -19.41
C ARG A 270 6.59 -11.27 -18.66
N LYS A 271 7.48 -11.93 -19.40
CA LYS A 271 8.35 -13.00 -18.87
C LYS A 271 9.29 -12.52 -17.76
N ASP A 272 9.62 -11.24 -17.76
CA ASP A 272 10.40 -10.59 -16.71
C ASP A 272 9.77 -10.62 -15.32
N LEU A 273 8.46 -10.86 -15.23
CA LEU A 273 7.72 -10.91 -13.97
C LEU A 273 7.50 -12.34 -13.42
N VAL A 274 7.76 -13.37 -14.21
CA VAL A 274 7.43 -14.76 -13.83
C VAL A 274 8.10 -15.17 -12.53
N ASP A 275 9.42 -14.97 -12.41
CA ASP A 275 10.17 -15.30 -11.19
C ASP A 275 9.66 -14.49 -9.99
N LEU A 276 9.44 -13.18 -10.17
CA LEU A 276 8.95 -12.29 -9.13
C LEU A 276 7.63 -12.77 -8.52
N TYR A 277 6.68 -13.17 -9.37
CA TYR A 277 5.37 -13.66 -8.91
C TYR A 277 5.44 -15.06 -8.30
N ASN A 278 6.30 -15.93 -8.84
CA ASN A 278 6.52 -17.26 -8.25
C ASN A 278 7.14 -17.16 -6.86
N ASP A 279 8.14 -16.29 -6.69
CA ASP A 279 8.77 -16.04 -5.39
C ASP A 279 7.76 -15.50 -4.38
N TYR A 280 6.98 -14.49 -4.77
CA TYR A 280 5.94 -13.96 -3.90
C TYR A 280 4.88 -15.01 -3.53
N ARG A 281 4.44 -15.82 -4.50
CA ARG A 281 3.50 -16.91 -4.24
C ARG A 281 4.05 -17.92 -3.22
N ASN A 282 5.32 -18.31 -3.35
CA ASN A 282 5.96 -19.23 -2.41
C ASN A 282 6.02 -18.64 -1.01
N ILE A 283 6.37 -17.35 -0.87
CA ILE A 283 6.35 -16.64 0.42
C ILE A 283 4.95 -16.64 1.03
N LEU A 284 3.90 -16.41 0.24
CA LEU A 284 2.53 -16.45 0.73
C LEU A 284 2.13 -17.86 1.22
N ILE A 285 2.56 -18.91 0.52
CA ILE A 285 2.33 -20.31 0.94
C ILE A 285 3.07 -20.61 2.25
N GLU A 286 4.33 -20.21 2.37
CA GLU A 286 5.11 -20.33 3.62
C GLU A 286 4.46 -19.55 4.77
N ASN A 287 3.79 -18.44 4.48
CA ASN A 287 3.01 -17.66 5.43
C ASN A 287 1.59 -18.19 5.67
N ASN A 288 1.31 -19.45 5.31
CA ASN A 288 0.01 -20.11 5.53
C ASN A 288 -1.19 -19.39 4.88
N ILE A 289 -1.02 -18.85 3.67
CA ILE A 289 -2.09 -18.10 2.96
C ILE A 289 -3.39 -18.93 2.83
N GLU A 290 -3.29 -20.24 2.63
CA GLU A 290 -4.45 -21.15 2.52
C GLU A 290 -5.31 -21.13 3.79
N LYS A 291 -4.67 -21.14 4.97
CA LYS A 291 -5.34 -21.03 6.27
C LYS A 291 -5.85 -19.62 6.52
N LEU A 292 -4.97 -18.61 6.33
CA LEU A 292 -5.26 -17.24 6.73
C LEU A 292 -6.29 -16.55 5.81
N SER A 293 -6.28 -16.86 4.51
CA SER A 293 -7.20 -16.22 3.54
C SER A 293 -8.68 -16.58 3.72
N VAL A 294 -8.97 -17.66 4.46
CA VAL A 294 -10.34 -18.10 4.75
C VAL A 294 -10.83 -17.65 6.13
N LEU A 295 -10.00 -16.97 6.90
CA LEU A 295 -10.42 -16.39 8.17
C LEU A 295 -11.56 -15.41 7.94
N LYS A 296 -12.58 -15.51 8.77
CA LYS A 296 -13.75 -14.66 8.69
C LYS A 296 -13.39 -13.25 9.15
N CYS A 297 -13.75 -12.25 8.35
CA CYS A 297 -13.77 -10.85 8.80
C CYS A 297 -15.00 -10.64 9.68
N HIS A 298 -14.81 -9.99 10.81
CA HIS A 298 -15.90 -9.72 11.77
C HIS A 298 -16.77 -8.55 11.30
N TYR A 299 -16.17 -7.52 10.70
CA TYR A 299 -16.82 -6.31 10.21
C TYR A 299 -17.26 -6.40 8.75
#